data_0c5eaec8208ec81718ad1195a044c551
#
_entry.id   0c5eaec8208ec81718ad1195a044c551
#
_cell.length_a   1.000
_cell.length_b   1.000
_cell.length_c   1.000
_cell.angle_alpha   90.00
_cell.angle_beta   90.00
_cell.angle_gamma   90.00
#
_symmetry.space_group_name_H-M   'P 1'
#
loop_
_entity.id
_entity.type
_entity.pdbx_description
1 polymer ?
#
loop_
_entity_poly.entity_id
_entity_poly.type
_entity_poly.pdbx_seq_one_letter_code
_entity_poly.pdbx_strand_id
1 'polypeptide(L)'
;MKKFLNIILNEGKTINYKFNDVIFNEHDICESIGFIIKGKVKISTYSNEGTEIPISLLSENECFGDLLLFSSKPLYYGTAIALVNTTVCYLSKQQVIELMQTNTQFLTSFLKTITNKGVELKQKNKLFAHKNIEERITFYLYNYQSKHCDHCVHYKSITDIANFLAIPRPSLSRSLHKMEREGKIKIEKNKIRLL
;
A
#
# COMPACT_ATOMS: atom_id res chain seq x y z
N MET A 1 -10.33 7.36 -5.77
CA MET A 1 -11.60 7.13 -5.03
C MET A 1 -12.19 8.39 -4.42
N LYS A 2 -11.39 9.38 -3.96
CA LYS A 2 -11.90 10.66 -3.39
C LYS A 2 -13.01 11.33 -4.21
N LYS A 3 -12.94 11.25 -5.55
CA LYS A 3 -13.93 11.83 -6.49
C LYS A 3 -15.34 11.22 -6.33
N PHE A 4 -15.46 10.01 -5.79
CA PHE A 4 -16.74 9.28 -5.63
C PHE A 4 -17.22 9.22 -4.19
N LEU A 5 -16.63 10.00 -3.30
CA LEU A 5 -16.91 9.96 -1.86
C LEU A 5 -18.40 10.14 -1.55
N ASN A 6 -19.05 11.10 -2.21
CA ASN A 6 -20.48 11.36 -1.99
C ASN A 6 -21.35 10.18 -2.41
N ILE A 7 -21.03 9.52 -3.53
CA ILE A 7 -21.76 8.34 -4.00
C ILE A 7 -21.54 7.17 -3.02
N ILE A 8 -20.30 6.97 -2.57
CA ILE A 8 -19.95 5.92 -1.61
C ILE A 8 -20.70 6.13 -0.28
N LEU A 9 -20.78 7.37 0.21
CA LEU A 9 -21.49 7.69 1.45
C LEU A 9 -23.00 7.53 1.34
N ASN A 10 -23.59 7.82 0.17
CA ASN A 10 -25.02 7.69 -0.06
C ASN A 10 -25.47 6.23 -0.17
N GLU A 11 -24.66 5.40 -0.80
CA GLU A 11 -24.98 3.98 -1.07
C GLU A 11 -24.49 3.05 0.04
N GLY A 12 -23.45 3.45 0.77
CA GLY A 12 -22.75 2.59 1.71
C GLY A 12 -23.26 2.67 3.15
N LYS A 13 -22.91 1.65 3.94
CA LYS A 13 -23.13 1.61 5.38
C LYS A 13 -21.91 2.15 6.11
N THR A 14 -22.07 3.21 6.90
CA THR A 14 -20.98 3.82 7.68
C THR A 14 -20.90 3.23 9.08
N ILE A 15 -19.68 2.86 9.51
CA ILE A 15 -19.39 2.34 10.85
C ILE A 15 -18.25 3.16 11.44
N ASN A 16 -18.37 3.49 12.74
CA ASN A 16 -17.34 4.18 13.51
C ASN A 16 -16.63 3.19 14.43
N TYR A 17 -15.31 3.23 14.40
CA TYR A 17 -14.40 2.44 15.23
C TYR A 17 -13.62 3.35 16.16
N LYS A 18 -13.48 2.95 17.40
CA LYS A 18 -12.60 3.62 18.37
C LYS A 18 -11.15 3.19 18.16
N PHE A 19 -10.23 3.92 18.78
CA PHE A 19 -8.83 3.50 18.85
C PHE A 19 -8.70 2.06 19.36
N ASN A 20 -7.91 1.23 18.70
CA ASN A 20 -7.71 -0.20 18.93
C ASN A 20 -8.90 -1.13 18.63
N ASP A 21 -10.01 -0.65 18.12
CA ASP A 21 -11.08 -1.56 17.66
C ASP A 21 -10.59 -2.41 16.48
N VAL A 22 -10.94 -3.70 16.53
CA VAL A 22 -10.72 -4.61 15.39
C VAL A 22 -11.80 -4.36 14.34
N ILE A 23 -11.39 -4.16 13.10
CA ILE A 23 -12.28 -3.90 11.95
C ILE A 23 -12.64 -5.21 11.27
N PHE A 24 -11.68 -6.10 11.09
CA PHE A 24 -11.83 -7.49 10.64
C PHE A 24 -10.61 -8.31 11.11
N ASN A 25 -10.79 -9.63 11.21
CA ASN A 25 -9.70 -10.55 11.54
C ASN A 25 -9.10 -11.19 10.30
N GLU A 26 -7.89 -11.70 10.46
CA GLU A 26 -7.28 -12.59 9.47
C GLU A 26 -8.16 -13.80 9.24
N HIS A 27 -8.33 -14.22 7.98
CA HIS A 27 -9.20 -15.30 7.49
C HIS A 27 -10.71 -15.01 7.52
N ASP A 28 -11.16 -13.85 8.00
CA ASP A 28 -12.56 -13.45 7.81
C ASP A 28 -12.87 -13.31 6.31
N ILE A 29 -14.12 -13.59 5.93
CA ILE A 29 -14.58 -13.45 4.54
C ILE A 29 -14.76 -11.97 4.20
N CYS A 30 -14.17 -11.53 3.09
CA CYS A 30 -14.35 -10.18 2.56
C CYS A 30 -15.64 -10.09 1.76
N GLU A 31 -16.70 -9.53 2.35
CA GLU A 31 -18.01 -9.36 1.73
C GLU A 31 -18.26 -7.94 1.18
N SER A 32 -17.37 -6.99 1.50
CA SER A 32 -17.53 -5.58 1.16
C SER A 32 -16.17 -4.88 0.97
N ILE A 33 -16.19 -3.74 0.28
CA ILE A 33 -15.05 -2.82 0.25
C ILE A 33 -15.26 -1.78 1.35
N GLY A 34 -14.30 -1.64 2.25
CA GLY A 34 -14.26 -0.59 3.27
C GLY A 34 -13.48 0.63 2.78
N PHE A 35 -14.14 1.79 2.70
CA PHE A 35 -13.54 3.08 2.37
C PHE A 35 -13.30 3.88 3.64
N ILE A 36 -12.05 4.27 3.90
CA ILE A 36 -11.69 5.07 5.07
C ILE A 36 -12.08 6.52 4.82
N ILE A 37 -13.14 6.95 5.50
CA ILE A 37 -13.66 8.33 5.42
C ILE A 37 -12.82 9.26 6.29
N LYS A 38 -12.45 8.79 7.49
CA LYS A 38 -11.62 9.51 8.46
C LYS A 38 -10.83 8.50 9.27
N GLY A 39 -9.60 8.84 9.64
CA GLY A 39 -8.78 8.05 10.54
C GLY A 39 -7.67 7.27 9.88
N LYS A 40 -7.21 6.21 10.53
CA LYS A 40 -6.09 5.35 10.08
C LYS A 40 -6.33 3.91 10.47
N VAL A 41 -6.03 2.98 9.56
CA VAL A 41 -6.16 1.54 9.76
C VAL A 41 -4.81 0.88 9.51
N LYS A 42 -4.37 0.07 10.47
CA LYS A 42 -3.22 -0.82 10.30
C LYS A 42 -3.73 -2.22 9.98
N ILE A 43 -3.17 -2.85 8.96
CA ILE A 43 -3.38 -4.27 8.65
C ILE A 43 -2.06 -4.99 8.91
N SER A 44 -2.08 -6.02 9.73
CA SER A 44 -0.91 -6.83 10.09
C SER A 44 -1.28 -8.29 10.25
N THR A 45 -0.29 -9.15 10.11
CA THR A 45 -0.35 -10.59 10.46
C THR A 45 0.74 -10.90 11.49
N TYR A 46 0.77 -12.13 11.98
CA TYR A 46 1.79 -12.57 12.94
C TYR A 46 2.57 -13.74 12.38
N SER A 47 3.88 -13.74 12.60
CA SER A 47 4.71 -14.91 12.34
C SER A 47 4.40 -16.05 13.32
N ASN A 48 4.87 -17.26 13.01
CA ASN A 48 4.75 -18.41 13.92
C ASN A 48 5.41 -18.16 15.31
N GLU A 49 6.32 -17.20 15.38
CA GLU A 49 7.01 -16.79 16.61
C GLU A 49 6.27 -15.66 17.35
N GLY A 50 5.07 -15.25 16.87
CA GLY A 50 4.27 -14.19 17.47
C GLY A 50 4.74 -12.76 17.15
N THR A 51 5.71 -12.60 16.22
CA THR A 51 6.16 -11.27 15.79
C THR A 51 5.15 -10.65 14.82
N GLU A 52 4.72 -9.42 15.10
CA GLU A 52 3.83 -8.68 14.21
C GLU A 52 4.52 -8.32 12.90
N ILE A 53 3.89 -8.66 11.78
CA ILE A 53 4.33 -8.34 10.42
C ILE A 53 3.35 -7.35 9.81
N PRO A 54 3.74 -6.07 9.62
CA PRO A 54 2.86 -5.07 9.01
C PRO A 54 2.66 -5.37 7.52
N ILE A 55 1.40 -5.40 7.08
CA ILE A 55 1.01 -5.57 5.68
C ILE A 55 0.72 -4.22 5.03
N SER A 56 -0.10 -3.39 5.69
CA SER A 56 -0.52 -2.08 5.16
C SER A 56 -0.84 -1.10 6.27
N LEU A 57 -0.58 0.16 5.99
CA LEU A 57 -1.05 1.31 6.77
C LEU A 57 -1.92 2.16 5.85
N LEU A 58 -3.20 2.21 6.13
CA LEU A 58 -4.20 2.91 5.32
C LEU A 58 -4.70 4.17 6.03
N SER A 59 -4.96 5.20 5.24
CA SER A 59 -5.39 6.53 5.69
C SER A 59 -6.67 6.96 4.99
N GLU A 60 -7.14 8.17 5.25
CA GLU A 60 -8.31 8.77 4.60
C GLU A 60 -8.24 8.69 3.07
N ASN A 61 -9.36 8.41 2.43
CA ASN A 61 -9.55 8.19 1.00
C ASN A 61 -8.90 6.91 0.42
N GLU A 62 -8.32 6.05 1.25
CA GLU A 62 -7.89 4.72 0.87
C GLU A 62 -8.96 3.68 1.19
N CYS A 63 -8.81 2.48 0.64
CA CYS A 63 -9.77 1.39 0.83
C CYS A 63 -9.06 0.05 1.02
N PHE A 64 -9.76 -0.87 1.66
CA PHE A 64 -9.39 -2.27 1.81
C PHE A 64 -10.49 -3.19 1.26
N GLY A 65 -10.15 -4.45 1.02
CA GLY A 65 -11.06 -5.44 0.46
C GLY A 65 -11.23 -5.35 -1.07
N ASP A 66 -10.78 -4.30 -1.70
CA ASP A 66 -10.92 -4.04 -3.14
C ASP A 66 -10.25 -5.11 -4.03
N LEU A 67 -9.13 -5.68 -3.61
CA LEU A 67 -8.47 -6.80 -4.30
C LEU A 67 -9.07 -8.16 -3.97
N LEU A 68 -9.84 -8.27 -2.89
CA LEU A 68 -10.35 -9.52 -2.37
C LEU A 68 -11.79 -9.79 -2.77
N LEU A 69 -12.64 -8.78 -2.77
CA LEU A 69 -14.09 -8.89 -2.95
C LEU A 69 -14.51 -9.71 -4.18
N PHE A 70 -13.77 -9.62 -5.26
CA PHE A 70 -14.03 -10.34 -6.51
C PHE A 70 -13.06 -11.50 -6.74
N SER A 71 -12.22 -11.85 -5.76
CA SER A 71 -11.31 -12.98 -5.88
C SER A 71 -12.03 -14.32 -5.69
N SER A 72 -11.42 -15.40 -6.15
CA SER A 72 -11.92 -16.78 -5.91
C SER A 72 -11.78 -17.22 -4.45
N LYS A 73 -10.92 -16.54 -3.68
CA LYS A 73 -10.71 -16.76 -2.24
C LYS A 73 -10.74 -15.41 -1.53
N PRO A 74 -11.93 -14.88 -1.22
CA PRO A 74 -12.07 -13.55 -0.64
C PRO A 74 -11.82 -13.56 0.88
N LEU A 75 -10.65 -14.00 1.32
CA LEU A 75 -10.25 -14.05 2.72
C LEU A 75 -9.22 -12.97 3.02
N TYR A 76 -9.38 -12.26 4.14
CA TYR A 76 -8.39 -11.29 4.59
C TYR A 76 -7.08 -11.98 5.00
N TYR A 77 -5.95 -11.43 4.56
CA TYR A 77 -4.60 -11.96 4.84
C TYR A 77 -3.95 -11.36 6.10
N GLY A 78 -4.73 -10.69 6.92
CA GLY A 78 -4.28 -10.09 8.16
C GLY A 78 -5.41 -9.46 8.91
N THR A 79 -5.18 -9.08 10.16
CA THR A 79 -6.12 -8.39 11.05
C THR A 79 -5.99 -6.90 10.87
N ALA A 80 -7.12 -6.20 10.74
CA ALA A 80 -7.19 -4.75 10.64
C ALA A 80 -7.62 -4.11 11.96
N ILE A 81 -6.84 -3.10 12.40
CA ILE A 81 -7.07 -2.38 13.65
C ILE A 81 -7.10 -0.88 13.38
N ALA A 82 -8.03 -0.17 14.01
CA ALA A 82 -8.11 1.28 13.99
C ALA A 82 -7.00 1.90 14.86
N LEU A 83 -6.10 2.68 14.25
CA LEU A 83 -5.00 3.35 14.98
C LEU A 83 -5.41 4.66 15.65
N VAL A 84 -6.56 5.18 15.31
CA VAL A 84 -7.23 6.36 15.89
C VAL A 84 -8.74 6.14 15.73
N ASN A 85 -9.57 7.03 16.28
CA ASN A 85 -11.00 7.02 15.97
C ASN A 85 -11.18 7.09 14.44
N THR A 86 -11.78 6.05 13.87
CA THR A 86 -11.82 5.80 12.43
C THR A 86 -13.25 5.59 11.97
N THR A 87 -13.62 6.23 10.87
CA THR A 87 -14.92 6.07 10.21
C THR A 87 -14.71 5.37 8.88
N VAL A 88 -15.38 4.24 8.68
CA VAL A 88 -15.32 3.44 7.45
C VAL A 88 -16.71 3.33 6.83
N CYS A 89 -16.81 3.60 5.53
CA CYS A 89 -18.03 3.36 4.74
C CYS A 89 -17.86 2.08 3.92
N TYR A 90 -18.79 1.16 4.03
CA TYR A 90 -18.77 -0.15 3.40
C TYR A 90 -19.73 -0.20 2.22
N LEU A 91 -19.25 -0.68 1.08
CA LEU A 91 -20.05 -1.08 -0.06
C LEU A 91 -20.02 -2.60 -0.20
N SER A 92 -21.18 -3.24 -0.16
CA SER A 92 -21.31 -4.66 -0.45
C SER A 92 -20.93 -4.98 -1.90
N LYS A 93 -20.65 -6.24 -2.18
CA LYS A 93 -20.34 -6.71 -3.54
C LYS A 93 -21.42 -6.30 -4.54
N GLN A 94 -22.70 -6.42 -4.16
CA GLN A 94 -23.83 -6.06 -5.02
C GLN A 94 -23.86 -4.56 -5.32
N GLN A 95 -23.70 -3.71 -4.31
CA GLN A 95 -23.64 -2.24 -4.50
C GLN A 95 -22.49 -1.81 -5.39
N VAL A 96 -21.31 -2.45 -5.25
CA VAL A 96 -20.16 -2.17 -6.12
C VAL A 96 -20.48 -2.53 -7.57
N ILE A 97 -21.15 -3.67 -7.83
CA ILE A 97 -21.58 -4.10 -9.17
C ILE A 97 -22.58 -3.10 -9.75
N GLU A 98 -23.60 -2.70 -9.01
CA GLU A 98 -24.63 -1.74 -9.43
C GLU A 98 -24.00 -0.39 -9.78
N LEU A 99 -23.08 0.10 -8.94
CA LEU A 99 -22.33 1.32 -9.23
C LEU A 99 -21.46 1.22 -10.50
N MET A 100 -20.86 0.06 -10.74
CA MET A 100 -20.10 -0.17 -11.98
C MET A 100 -20.98 -0.19 -13.23
N GLN A 101 -22.20 -0.72 -13.12
CA GLN A 101 -23.15 -0.80 -14.23
C GLN A 101 -23.77 0.57 -14.56
N THR A 102 -24.05 1.36 -13.53
CA THR A 102 -24.75 2.65 -13.68
C THR A 102 -23.80 3.83 -13.87
N ASN A 103 -22.52 3.71 -13.49
CA ASN A 103 -21.55 4.80 -13.53
C ASN A 103 -20.22 4.38 -14.17
N THR A 104 -20.09 4.62 -15.47
CA THR A 104 -18.88 4.31 -16.24
C THR A 104 -17.62 4.99 -15.69
N GLN A 105 -17.72 6.18 -15.09
CA GLN A 105 -16.57 6.85 -14.50
C GLN A 105 -16.12 6.13 -13.22
N PHE A 106 -17.06 5.63 -12.42
CA PHE A 106 -16.75 4.80 -11.27
C PHE A 106 -16.06 3.50 -11.71
N LEU A 107 -16.64 2.78 -12.67
CA LEU A 107 -16.07 1.56 -13.25
C LEU A 107 -14.61 1.79 -13.72
N THR A 108 -14.39 2.81 -14.56
CA THR A 108 -13.05 3.10 -15.09
C THR A 108 -12.06 3.45 -13.98
N SER A 109 -12.48 4.21 -12.98
CA SER A 109 -11.64 4.58 -11.83
C SER A 109 -11.31 3.38 -10.94
N PHE A 110 -12.28 2.50 -10.74
CA PHE A 110 -12.10 1.26 -9.97
C PHE A 110 -11.10 0.33 -10.68
N LEU A 111 -11.31 0.04 -11.96
CA LEU A 111 -10.39 -0.77 -12.77
C LEU A 111 -8.99 -0.19 -12.76
N LYS A 112 -8.85 1.13 -12.92
CA LYS A 112 -7.55 1.79 -12.86
C LYS A 112 -6.87 1.59 -11.50
N THR A 113 -7.63 1.67 -10.40
CA THR A 113 -7.11 1.44 -9.04
C THR A 113 -6.59 0.01 -8.88
N ILE A 114 -7.38 -0.99 -9.29
CA ILE A 114 -7.01 -2.42 -9.21
C ILE A 114 -5.79 -2.71 -10.09
N THR A 115 -5.80 -2.22 -11.33
CA THR A 115 -4.68 -2.41 -12.28
C THR A 115 -3.39 -1.79 -11.76
N ASN A 116 -3.45 -0.58 -11.21
CA ASN A 116 -2.27 0.09 -10.64
C ASN A 116 -1.70 -0.69 -9.44
N LYS A 117 -2.55 -1.20 -8.55
CA LYS A 117 -2.12 -2.09 -7.44
C LYS A 117 -1.48 -3.37 -7.98
N GLY A 118 -2.03 -3.98 -9.04
CA GLY A 118 -1.45 -5.15 -9.70
C GLY A 118 -0.07 -4.86 -10.32
N VAL A 119 0.08 -3.73 -11.00
CA VAL A 119 1.38 -3.29 -11.55
C VAL A 119 2.41 -3.05 -10.43
N GLU A 120 2.00 -2.41 -9.33
CA GLU A 120 2.87 -2.17 -8.17
C GLU A 120 3.32 -3.49 -7.52
N LEU A 121 2.42 -4.45 -7.33
CA LEU A 121 2.76 -5.79 -6.83
C LEU A 121 3.75 -6.51 -7.75
N LYS A 122 3.56 -6.42 -9.09
CA LYS A 122 4.49 -6.99 -10.06
C LYS A 122 5.88 -6.34 -9.99
N GLN A 123 5.94 -5.02 -9.78
CA GLN A 123 7.21 -4.31 -9.59
C GLN A 123 7.91 -4.72 -8.29
N LYS A 124 7.17 -4.87 -7.19
CA LYS A 124 7.71 -5.38 -5.92
C LYS A 124 8.23 -6.81 -6.06
N ASN A 125 7.52 -7.69 -6.78
CA ASN A 125 8.00 -9.04 -7.03
C ASN A 125 9.32 -9.05 -7.84
N LYS A 126 9.45 -8.18 -8.85
CA LYS A 126 10.73 -8.03 -9.58
C LYS A 126 11.84 -7.53 -8.65
N LEU A 127 11.55 -6.55 -7.79
CA LEU A 127 12.50 -6.06 -6.81
C LEU A 127 13.03 -7.18 -5.90
N PHE A 128 12.14 -8.03 -5.38
CA PHE A 128 12.51 -9.13 -4.48
C PHE A 128 13.21 -10.30 -5.20
N ALA A 129 13.10 -10.41 -6.52
CA ALA A 129 13.85 -11.38 -7.31
C ALA A 129 15.36 -11.09 -7.34
N HIS A 130 15.78 -9.84 -7.09
CA HIS A 130 17.19 -9.49 -6.96
C HIS A 130 17.78 -10.04 -5.66
N LYS A 131 18.88 -10.78 -5.78
CA LYS A 131 19.46 -11.53 -4.64
C LYS A 131 20.26 -10.66 -3.68
N ASN A 132 20.91 -9.62 -4.19
CA ASN A 132 21.76 -8.77 -3.37
C ASN A 132 21.18 -7.37 -3.13
N ILE A 133 21.61 -6.71 -2.07
CA ILE A 133 21.10 -5.42 -1.62
C ILE A 133 21.41 -4.32 -2.66
N GLU A 134 22.61 -4.32 -3.27
CA GLU A 134 23.00 -3.31 -4.25
C GLU A 134 22.13 -3.38 -5.51
N GLU A 135 21.84 -4.59 -6.00
CA GLU A 135 20.90 -4.78 -7.13
C GLU A 135 19.50 -4.26 -6.80
N ARG A 136 18.99 -4.54 -5.59
CA ARG A 136 17.68 -4.02 -5.16
C ARG A 136 17.68 -2.49 -5.10
N ILE A 137 18.74 -1.88 -4.58
CA ILE A 137 18.91 -0.42 -4.55
C ILE A 137 18.93 0.14 -5.96
N THR A 138 19.75 -0.42 -6.86
CA THR A 138 19.86 0.01 -8.26
C THR A 138 18.51 -0.10 -8.97
N PHE A 139 17.81 -1.25 -8.83
CA PHE A 139 16.48 -1.44 -9.39
C PHE A 139 15.48 -0.41 -8.88
N TYR A 140 15.50 -0.12 -7.57
CA TYR A 140 14.64 0.90 -6.96
C TYR A 140 14.94 2.28 -7.53
N LEU A 141 16.21 2.70 -7.55
CA LEU A 141 16.61 4.00 -8.06
C LEU A 141 16.25 4.17 -9.54
N TYR A 142 16.33 3.11 -10.34
CA TYR A 142 15.97 3.15 -11.76
C TYR A 142 14.47 3.24 -12.01
N ASN A 143 13.65 2.49 -11.24
CA ASN A 143 12.22 2.37 -11.53
C ASN A 143 11.33 3.39 -10.78
N TYR A 144 11.83 4.03 -9.72
CA TYR A 144 11.07 4.97 -8.88
C TYR A 144 11.59 6.41 -8.96
N GLN A 145 12.13 6.76 -10.13
CA GLN A 145 12.65 8.10 -10.39
C GLN A 145 11.56 9.16 -10.27
N SER A 146 11.96 10.32 -9.76
CA SER A 146 11.08 11.49 -9.71
C SER A 146 10.83 12.02 -11.13
N LYS A 147 9.58 12.38 -11.44
CA LYS A 147 9.20 12.98 -12.73
C LYS A 147 9.93 14.28 -13.07
N HIS A 148 10.56 14.90 -12.08
CA HIS A 148 11.23 16.21 -12.22
C HIS A 148 12.76 16.15 -12.04
N CYS A 149 13.32 14.93 -11.98
CA CYS A 149 14.76 14.74 -11.81
C CYS A 149 15.20 13.45 -12.49
N ASP A 150 15.96 13.56 -13.56
CA ASP A 150 16.54 12.39 -14.23
C ASP A 150 17.47 11.63 -13.30
N HIS A 151 17.23 10.33 -13.20
CA HIS A 151 18.01 9.38 -12.40
C HIS A 151 18.05 9.66 -10.91
N CYS A 152 17.09 10.39 -10.32
CA CYS A 152 17.05 10.59 -8.88
C CYS A 152 15.71 10.16 -8.23
N VAL A 153 15.79 9.66 -7.00
CA VAL A 153 14.67 9.31 -6.14
C VAL A 153 14.68 10.23 -4.92
N HIS A 154 13.54 10.90 -4.68
CA HIS A 154 13.32 11.66 -3.45
C HIS A 154 12.77 10.74 -2.36
N TYR A 155 13.25 10.90 -1.15
CA TYR A 155 12.80 10.10 0.00
C TYR A 155 12.55 10.96 1.24
N LYS A 156 11.65 10.51 2.10
CA LYS A 156 11.36 11.16 3.38
C LYS A 156 12.33 10.71 4.47
N SER A 157 12.64 9.42 4.50
CA SER A 157 13.61 8.84 5.43
C SER A 157 14.28 7.59 4.82
N ILE A 158 15.50 7.28 5.28
CA ILE A 158 16.17 6.01 4.95
C ILE A 158 15.37 4.80 5.45
N THR A 159 14.63 4.98 6.53
CA THR A 159 13.76 3.93 7.09
C THR A 159 12.63 3.58 6.11
N ASP A 160 12.04 4.56 5.42
CA ASP A 160 11.00 4.30 4.42
C ASP A 160 11.55 3.50 3.24
N ILE A 161 12.76 3.83 2.77
CA ILE A 161 13.43 3.05 1.72
C ILE A 161 13.73 1.63 2.22
N ALA A 162 14.24 1.49 3.44
CA ALA A 162 14.55 0.19 4.04
C ALA A 162 13.32 -0.71 4.12
N ASN A 163 12.20 -0.16 4.60
CA ASN A 163 10.92 -0.87 4.65
C ASN A 163 10.41 -1.24 3.25
N PHE A 164 10.48 -0.31 2.30
CA PHE A 164 10.07 -0.56 0.92
C PHE A 164 10.88 -1.68 0.26
N LEU A 165 12.20 -1.70 0.47
CA LEU A 165 13.12 -2.69 -0.08
C LEU A 165 13.13 -4.01 0.71
N ALA A 166 12.44 -4.08 1.86
CA ALA A 166 12.52 -5.18 2.82
C ALA A 166 13.98 -5.50 3.21
N ILE A 167 14.75 -4.46 3.53
CA ILE A 167 16.17 -4.54 3.93
C ILE A 167 16.30 -3.93 5.33
N PRO A 168 17.03 -4.56 6.27
CA PRO A 168 17.34 -3.94 7.55
C PRO A 168 18.02 -2.58 7.36
N ARG A 169 17.52 -1.52 8.03
CA ARG A 169 18.04 -0.14 7.89
C ARG A 169 19.57 -0.05 8.00
N PRO A 170 20.25 -0.73 8.95
CA PRO A 170 21.71 -0.68 9.03
C PRO A 170 22.40 -1.25 7.78
N SER A 171 21.85 -2.32 7.20
CA SER A 171 22.39 -2.94 5.99
C SER A 171 22.20 -2.05 4.76
N LEU A 172 21.02 -1.43 4.62
CA LEU A 172 20.76 -0.44 3.59
C LEU A 172 21.74 0.74 3.67
N SER A 173 21.91 1.33 4.86
CA SER A 173 22.80 2.47 5.07
C SER A 173 24.24 2.12 4.68
N ARG A 174 24.76 0.96 5.09
CA ARG A 174 26.09 0.49 4.72
C ARG A 174 26.26 0.33 3.20
N SER A 175 25.25 -0.28 2.54
CA SER A 175 25.29 -0.48 1.09
C SER A 175 25.22 0.84 0.32
N LEU A 176 24.39 1.80 0.75
CA LEU A 176 24.32 3.13 0.14
C LEU A 176 25.66 3.86 0.23
N HIS A 177 26.30 3.89 1.40
CA HIS A 177 27.62 4.52 1.55
C HIS A 177 28.73 3.80 0.77
N LYS A 178 28.64 2.47 0.62
CA LYS A 178 29.58 1.72 -0.23
C LYS A 178 29.40 2.10 -1.69
N MET A 179 28.16 2.10 -2.21
CA MET A 179 27.86 2.47 -3.59
C MET A 179 28.26 3.94 -3.90
N GLU A 180 28.12 4.84 -2.93
CA GLU A 180 28.55 6.23 -3.07
C GLU A 180 30.09 6.33 -3.18
N ARG A 181 30.83 5.64 -2.33
CA ARG A 181 32.31 5.57 -2.41
C ARG A 181 32.82 4.95 -3.73
N GLU A 182 32.04 4.00 -4.29
CA GLU A 182 32.33 3.39 -5.58
C GLU A 182 31.91 4.27 -6.79
N GLY A 183 31.36 5.45 -6.54
CA GLY A 183 30.90 6.36 -7.59
C GLY A 183 29.67 5.90 -8.38
N LYS A 184 28.91 4.93 -7.86
CA LYS A 184 27.69 4.41 -8.50
C LYS A 184 26.46 5.28 -8.26
N ILE A 185 26.43 5.95 -7.10
CA ILE A 185 25.35 6.85 -6.69
C ILE A 185 25.92 8.09 -6.02
N LYS A 186 25.09 9.13 -5.94
CA LYS A 186 25.33 10.33 -5.13
C LYS A 186 24.16 10.52 -4.16
N ILE A 187 24.49 10.64 -2.86
CA ILE A 187 23.52 10.91 -1.81
C ILE A 187 23.51 12.40 -1.53
N GLU A 188 22.36 13.03 -1.68
CA GLU A 188 22.14 14.43 -1.34
C GLU A 188 21.02 14.53 -0.31
N LYS A 189 20.81 15.74 0.26
CA LYS A 189 19.73 15.94 1.22
C LYS A 189 18.37 15.51 0.61
N ASN A 190 17.77 14.45 1.16
CA ASN A 190 16.47 13.89 0.76
C ASN A 190 16.38 13.34 -0.68
N LYS A 191 17.49 13.09 -1.36
CA LYS A 191 17.51 12.44 -2.67
C LYS A 191 18.74 11.57 -2.89
N ILE A 192 18.59 10.53 -3.68
CA ILE A 192 19.66 9.65 -4.14
C ILE A 192 19.62 9.63 -5.66
N ARG A 193 20.79 9.84 -6.29
CA ARG A 193 20.93 9.84 -7.75
C ARG A 193 21.82 8.67 -8.18
N LEU A 194 21.45 8.01 -9.28
CA LEU A 194 22.37 7.13 -10.04
C LEU A 194 23.35 7.98 -10.85
N LEU A 195 24.63 7.58 -10.88
CA LEU A 195 25.70 8.22 -11.65
C LEU A 195 26.01 7.43 -12.91
#